data_9f03e766f75fbe1c5f2694a2fb342da5
#
_entry.id   9f03e766f75fbe1c5f2694a2fb342da5
#
_cell.length_a   1.000
_cell.length_b   1.000
_cell.length_c   1.000
_cell.angle_alpha   90.00
_cell.angle_beta   90.00
_cell.angle_gamma   90.00
#
_symmetry.space_group_name_H-M   'P 1'
#
loop_
_entity.id
_entity.type
_entity.pdbx_description
1 polymer ?
#
loop_
_entity_poly.entity_id
_entity_poly.type
_entity_poly.pdbx_seq_one_letter_code
_entity_poly.pdbx_strand_id
1 'polypeptide(L)'
;MIEIAIISFIALMIGIFSVWLYTRDTYIVRVKKGTVIDFKSIMELTGVPMITFYQKDKKYNFIVDTGSNVSYINGASGIEYTPIGNSKETFIGAGGTGNSECTLGLVSLSRNGDNFDFNARVADLEASFIDFQQTFGVKAHGLLGNDILRNKHYCIDFKECVIYERK
;
A
#
# COMPACT_ATOMS: atom_id res chain seq x y z
N MET A 1 50.69 5.05 -29.18
CA MET A 1 49.97 3.86 -28.67
C MET A 1 49.28 4.13 -27.34
N ILE A 2 49.91 4.78 -26.38
CA ILE A 2 49.30 5.08 -25.06
C ILE A 2 48.10 6.01 -25.20
N GLU A 3 48.11 7.02 -26.02
CA GLU A 3 46.99 7.96 -26.24
C GLU A 3 45.74 7.27 -26.81
N ILE A 4 45.93 6.34 -27.73
CA ILE A 4 44.81 5.57 -28.31
C ILE A 4 44.16 4.66 -27.24
N ALA A 5 44.99 4.06 -26.37
CA ALA A 5 44.48 3.22 -25.28
C ALA A 5 43.69 4.04 -24.26
N ILE A 6 44.13 5.25 -23.94
CA ILE A 6 43.42 6.16 -23.01
C ILE A 6 42.06 6.59 -23.60
N ILE A 7 42.05 6.99 -24.86
CA ILE A 7 40.80 7.41 -25.54
C ILE A 7 39.81 6.25 -25.59
N SER A 8 40.25 5.03 -25.91
CA SER A 8 39.40 3.84 -25.95
C SER A 8 38.85 3.49 -24.57
N PHE A 9 39.64 3.64 -23.51
CA PHE A 9 39.20 3.41 -22.15
C PHE A 9 38.11 4.41 -21.70
N ILE A 10 38.33 5.70 -22.00
CA ILE A 10 37.37 6.76 -21.69
C ILE A 10 36.04 6.51 -22.44
N ALA A 11 36.09 6.17 -23.72
CA ALA A 11 34.89 5.87 -24.52
C ALA A 11 34.13 4.67 -23.96
N LEU A 12 34.83 3.62 -23.50
CA LEU A 12 34.23 2.45 -22.86
C LEU A 12 33.52 2.83 -21.56
N MET A 13 34.17 3.64 -20.71
CA MET A 13 33.57 4.10 -19.45
C MET A 13 32.33 4.97 -19.66
N ILE A 14 32.35 5.85 -20.67
CA ILE A 14 31.20 6.65 -21.05
C ILE A 14 30.03 5.73 -21.53
N GLY A 15 30.35 4.72 -22.32
CA GLY A 15 29.37 3.74 -22.79
C GLY A 15 28.72 2.97 -21.63
N ILE A 16 29.53 2.44 -20.71
CA ILE A 16 29.05 1.72 -19.52
C ILE A 16 28.20 2.64 -18.65
N PHE A 17 28.63 3.88 -18.42
CA PHE A 17 27.90 4.85 -17.63
C PHE A 17 26.55 5.24 -18.28
N SER A 18 26.55 5.40 -19.61
CA SER A 18 25.32 5.69 -20.36
C SER A 18 24.32 4.53 -20.30
N VAL A 19 24.79 3.27 -20.42
CA VAL A 19 23.96 2.09 -20.25
C VAL A 19 23.43 1.98 -18.82
N TRP A 20 24.28 2.28 -17.84
CA TRP A 20 23.88 2.27 -16.42
C TRP A 20 22.81 3.34 -16.13
N LEU A 21 22.97 4.56 -16.64
CA LEU A 21 21.95 5.61 -16.54
C LEU A 21 20.65 5.18 -17.21
N TYR A 22 20.73 4.66 -18.45
CA TYR A 22 19.55 4.20 -19.18
C TYR A 22 18.82 3.07 -18.48
N THR A 23 19.55 2.09 -17.93
CA THR A 23 18.94 0.98 -17.17
C THR A 23 18.35 1.44 -15.83
N ARG A 24 18.99 2.41 -15.17
CA ARG A 24 18.49 3.01 -13.94
C ARG A 24 17.18 3.77 -14.16
N ASP A 25 17.10 4.59 -15.21
CA ASP A 25 15.89 5.37 -15.51
C ASP A 25 14.75 4.52 -16.10
N THR A 26 15.07 3.46 -16.85
CA THR A 26 14.05 2.55 -17.37
C THR A 26 13.38 1.70 -16.28
N TYR A 27 14.00 1.54 -15.12
CA TYR A 27 13.37 0.87 -13.98
C TYR A 27 12.18 1.69 -13.43
N ILE A 28 12.23 3.02 -13.54
CA ILE A 28 11.19 3.95 -13.06
C ILE A 28 10.06 4.12 -14.10
N VAL A 29 10.33 3.92 -15.39
CA VAL A 29 9.39 4.26 -16.49
C VAL A 29 8.31 3.20 -16.75
N ARG A 30 8.37 2.01 -16.15
CA ARG A 30 7.36 0.95 -16.36
C ARG A 30 6.11 1.05 -15.46
N VAL A 31 5.99 2.09 -14.68
CA VAL A 31 4.81 2.33 -13.86
C VAL A 31 3.75 3.04 -14.72
N LYS A 32 2.58 2.42 -14.90
CA LYS A 32 1.42 3.11 -15.50
C LYS A 32 1.13 4.37 -14.71
N LYS A 33 1.11 5.52 -15.38
CA LYS A 33 0.88 6.85 -14.81
C LYS A 33 -0.41 6.99 -13.97
N GLY A 34 -1.30 6.01 -13.98
CA GLY A 34 -2.55 5.96 -13.22
C GLY A 34 -2.52 5.06 -11.96
N THR A 35 -1.45 4.28 -11.75
CA THR A 35 -1.37 3.30 -10.65
C THR A 35 -0.46 3.74 -9.50
N VAL A 36 0.14 4.92 -9.60
CA VAL A 36 0.99 5.45 -8.52
C VAL A 36 0.11 6.08 -7.44
N ILE A 37 0.27 5.58 -6.24
CA ILE A 37 -0.41 6.06 -5.05
C ILE A 37 0.62 6.80 -4.21
N ASP A 38 0.53 8.12 -4.17
CA ASP A 38 1.35 8.95 -3.30
C ASP A 38 0.80 8.90 -1.87
N PHE A 39 1.68 8.67 -0.90
CA PHE A 39 1.36 8.70 0.52
C PHE A 39 2.32 9.59 1.34
N LYS A 40 3.10 10.46 0.66
CA LYS A 40 4.14 11.27 1.30
C LYS A 40 3.59 12.13 2.44
N SER A 41 2.55 12.91 2.18
CA SER A 41 1.99 13.83 3.18
C SER A 41 1.46 13.10 4.42
N ILE A 42 0.85 11.92 4.23
CA ILE A 42 0.34 11.13 5.35
C ILE A 42 1.47 10.45 6.11
N MET A 43 2.51 10.00 5.41
CA MET A 43 3.71 9.42 6.01
C MET A 43 4.48 10.43 6.86
N GLU A 44 4.62 11.67 6.40
CA GLU A 44 5.24 12.76 7.16
C GLU A 44 4.46 13.09 8.43
N LEU A 45 3.13 12.97 8.39
CA LEU A 45 2.25 13.25 9.53
C LEU A 45 2.21 12.10 10.54
N THR A 46 2.11 10.86 10.08
CA THR A 46 1.79 9.70 10.92
C THR A 46 2.94 8.70 11.10
N GLY A 47 3.97 8.79 10.25
CA GLY A 47 5.02 7.77 10.17
C GLY A 47 4.55 6.43 9.56
N VAL A 48 3.29 6.37 9.06
CA VAL A 48 2.67 5.14 8.56
C VAL A 48 2.11 5.35 7.16
N PRO A 49 2.40 4.45 6.19
CA PRO A 49 1.84 4.56 4.85
C PRO A 49 0.33 4.28 4.88
N MET A 50 -0.45 5.18 4.27
CA MET A 50 -1.91 5.04 4.18
C MET A 50 -2.38 5.34 2.77
N ILE A 51 -3.47 4.67 2.38
CA ILE A 51 -4.16 4.90 1.11
C ILE A 51 -5.57 5.39 1.41
N THR A 52 -5.99 6.45 0.72
CA THR A 52 -7.36 6.95 0.77
C THR A 52 -8.17 6.40 -0.40
N PHE A 53 -9.30 5.80 -0.08
CA PHE A 53 -10.33 5.37 -1.01
C PHE A 53 -11.62 6.13 -0.79
N TYR A 54 -12.54 5.93 -1.71
CA TYR A 54 -13.86 6.54 -1.67
C TYR A 54 -14.94 5.47 -1.82
N GLN A 55 -16.04 5.65 -1.12
CA GLN A 55 -17.28 4.92 -1.37
C GLN A 55 -18.40 5.94 -1.35
N LYS A 56 -19.09 6.09 -2.49
CA LYS A 56 -19.95 7.25 -2.72
C LYS A 56 -19.11 8.53 -2.54
N ASP A 57 -19.54 9.49 -1.73
CA ASP A 57 -18.85 10.75 -1.48
C ASP A 57 -18.00 10.74 -0.19
N LYS A 58 -17.84 9.57 0.45
CA LYS A 58 -17.10 9.45 1.71
C LYS A 58 -15.67 8.98 1.49
N LYS A 59 -14.75 9.55 2.25
CA LYS A 59 -13.33 9.17 2.29
C LYS A 59 -13.08 8.12 3.36
N TYR A 60 -12.29 7.11 3.01
CA TYR A 60 -11.88 6.05 3.92
C TYR A 60 -10.37 5.82 3.80
N ASN A 61 -9.67 5.99 4.92
CA ASN A 61 -8.22 5.83 4.97
C ASN A 61 -7.87 4.44 5.48
N PHE A 62 -7.02 3.75 4.74
CA PHE A 62 -6.53 2.42 5.08
C PHE A 62 -5.04 2.49 5.38
N ILE A 63 -4.63 1.94 6.50
CA ILE A 63 -3.22 1.73 6.82
C ILE A 63 -2.71 0.58 5.95
N VAL A 64 -1.55 0.76 5.33
CA VAL A 64 -0.85 -0.31 4.60
C VAL A 64 -0.03 -1.11 5.61
N ASP A 65 -0.49 -2.31 5.92
CA ASP A 65 0.08 -3.17 6.94
C ASP A 65 0.70 -4.44 6.33
N THR A 66 2.01 -4.38 6.08
CA THR A 66 2.77 -5.53 5.57
C THR A 66 2.95 -6.65 6.60
N GLY A 67 2.64 -6.39 7.87
CA GLY A 67 2.64 -7.39 8.94
C GLY A 67 1.35 -8.20 8.99
N SER A 68 0.28 -7.73 8.36
CA SER A 68 -0.99 -8.45 8.29
C SER A 68 -1.07 -9.32 7.04
N ASN A 69 -1.45 -10.59 7.22
CA ASN A 69 -1.67 -11.49 6.08
C ASN A 69 -2.94 -11.17 5.30
N VAL A 70 -3.88 -10.48 5.91
CA VAL A 70 -5.23 -10.23 5.39
C VAL A 70 -5.68 -8.81 5.66
N SER A 71 -6.60 -8.33 4.84
CA SER A 71 -7.15 -6.98 4.95
C SER A 71 -8.36 -6.94 5.87
N TYR A 72 -8.51 -5.83 6.59
CA TYR A 72 -9.58 -5.59 7.54
C TYR A 72 -10.30 -4.28 7.27
N ILE A 73 -11.60 -4.25 7.56
CA ILE A 73 -12.36 -3.02 7.75
C ILE A 73 -12.85 -2.95 9.19
N ASN A 74 -12.83 -1.76 9.78
CA ASN A 74 -13.46 -1.54 11.07
C ASN A 74 -14.99 -1.58 10.91
N GLY A 75 -15.67 -2.42 11.65
CA GLY A 75 -17.14 -2.57 11.60
C GLY A 75 -17.89 -1.27 11.87
N ALA A 76 -17.31 -0.38 12.69
CA ALA A 76 -17.86 0.95 13.00
C ALA A 76 -17.50 2.03 11.96
N SER A 77 -16.76 1.68 10.90
CA SER A 77 -16.25 2.66 9.89
C SER A 77 -17.36 3.28 9.03
N GLY A 78 -18.49 2.60 8.88
CA GLY A 78 -19.54 2.98 7.94
C GLY A 78 -19.24 2.61 6.48
N ILE A 79 -18.22 1.77 6.23
CA ILE A 79 -17.96 1.18 4.92
C ILE A 79 -19.05 0.16 4.65
N GLU A 80 -19.70 0.28 3.50
CA GLU A 80 -20.70 -0.71 3.03
C GLU A 80 -19.97 -1.91 2.43
N TYR A 81 -20.41 -3.11 2.76
CA TYR A 81 -19.87 -4.36 2.25
C TYR A 81 -20.97 -5.39 2.05
N THR A 82 -20.73 -6.35 1.17
CA THR A 82 -21.60 -7.52 1.00
C THR A 82 -21.06 -8.68 1.82
N PRO A 83 -21.79 -9.20 2.83
CA PRO A 83 -21.34 -10.37 3.57
C PRO A 83 -21.24 -11.59 2.64
N ILE A 84 -20.09 -12.28 2.66
CA ILE A 84 -19.83 -13.48 1.83
C ILE A 84 -19.51 -14.71 2.67
N GLY A 85 -19.45 -14.58 4.00
CA GLY A 85 -19.22 -15.69 4.92
C GLY A 85 -18.74 -15.21 6.28
N ASN A 86 -18.43 -16.18 7.14
CA ASN A 86 -17.81 -15.94 8.43
C ASN A 86 -16.45 -16.65 8.47
N SER A 87 -15.49 -16.06 9.16
CA SER A 87 -14.15 -16.61 9.38
C SER A 87 -13.86 -16.65 10.88
N LYS A 88 -13.26 -17.75 11.32
CA LYS A 88 -12.67 -17.82 12.68
C LYS A 88 -11.19 -17.57 12.54
N GLU A 89 -10.71 -16.58 13.27
CA GLU A 89 -9.32 -16.18 13.16
C GLU A 89 -8.63 -16.12 14.50
N THR A 90 -7.37 -16.49 14.45
CA THR A 90 -6.44 -16.25 15.54
C THR A 90 -5.63 -15.01 15.19
N PHE A 91 -5.80 -13.95 15.96
CA PHE A 91 -4.95 -12.77 15.87
C PHE A 91 -3.69 -13.02 16.68
N ILE A 92 -2.53 -12.78 16.07
CA ILE A 92 -1.25 -12.74 16.74
C ILE A 92 -0.71 -11.33 16.54
N GLY A 93 -0.69 -10.55 17.59
CA GLY A 93 -0.22 -9.17 17.56
C GLY A 93 0.61 -8.82 18.77
N ALA A 94 1.11 -7.59 18.82
CA ALA A 94 1.92 -7.08 19.95
C ALA A 94 1.20 -7.16 21.31
N GLY A 95 -0.14 -7.20 21.32
CA GLY A 95 -0.97 -7.37 22.50
C GLY A 95 -1.27 -8.82 22.91
N GLY A 96 -0.72 -9.82 22.21
CA GLY A 96 -0.94 -11.24 22.47
C GLY A 96 -1.72 -11.96 21.36
N THR A 97 -2.21 -13.16 21.71
CA THR A 97 -2.99 -14.02 20.80
C THR A 97 -4.46 -13.97 21.21
N GLY A 98 -5.34 -13.67 20.28
CA GLY A 98 -6.79 -13.71 20.47
C GLY A 98 -7.49 -14.50 19.38
N ASN A 99 -8.60 -15.14 19.71
CA ASN A 99 -9.49 -15.75 18.74
C ASN A 99 -10.73 -14.87 18.59
N SER A 100 -11.10 -14.54 17.37
CA SER A 100 -12.31 -13.77 17.10
C SER A 100 -13.02 -14.37 15.89
N GLU A 101 -14.36 -14.32 15.95
CA GLU A 101 -15.19 -14.55 14.77
C GLU A 101 -15.37 -13.22 14.06
N CYS A 102 -15.09 -13.18 12.77
CA CYS A 102 -15.30 -12.00 11.96
C CYS A 102 -16.12 -12.36 10.71
N THR A 103 -16.93 -11.42 10.27
CA THR A 103 -17.62 -11.52 8.99
C THR A 103 -16.60 -11.29 7.87
N LEU A 104 -16.65 -12.14 6.83
CA LEU A 104 -15.95 -11.89 5.59
C LEU A 104 -16.87 -11.08 4.67
N GLY A 105 -16.42 -9.91 4.23
CA GLY A 105 -17.17 -8.99 3.39
C GLY A 105 -16.47 -8.70 2.07
N LEU A 106 -17.24 -8.66 0.99
CA LEU A 106 -16.81 -8.08 -0.28
C LEU A 106 -16.99 -6.56 -0.20
N VAL A 107 -15.90 -5.83 -0.33
CA VAL A 107 -15.84 -4.37 -0.25
C VAL A 107 -15.57 -3.80 -1.63
N SER A 108 -16.37 -2.83 -2.05
CA SER A 108 -16.16 -2.08 -3.30
C SER A 108 -15.91 -0.62 -2.98
N LEU A 109 -14.70 -0.17 -3.27
CA LEU A 109 -14.26 1.21 -3.11
C LEU A 109 -13.83 1.78 -4.46
N SER A 110 -13.56 3.06 -4.52
CA SER A 110 -13.00 3.71 -5.70
C SER A 110 -11.81 4.58 -5.36
N ARG A 111 -10.91 4.73 -6.34
CA ARG A 111 -9.80 5.67 -6.26
C ARG A 111 -9.47 6.18 -7.66
N ASN A 112 -9.41 7.50 -7.83
CA ASN A 112 -9.10 8.15 -9.11
C ASN A 112 -9.98 7.68 -10.30
N GLY A 113 -11.24 7.29 -10.02
CA GLY A 113 -12.17 6.77 -11.02
C GLY A 113 -12.08 5.27 -11.27
N ASP A 114 -11.09 4.58 -10.71
CA ASP A 114 -10.96 3.13 -10.80
C ASP A 114 -11.67 2.44 -9.64
N ASN A 115 -12.35 1.34 -9.92
CA ASN A 115 -12.94 0.48 -8.89
C ASN A 115 -11.88 -0.39 -8.24
N PHE A 116 -12.02 -0.56 -6.94
CA PHE A 116 -11.12 -1.34 -6.11
C PHE A 116 -11.95 -2.30 -5.26
N ASP A 117 -12.12 -3.53 -5.77
CA ASP A 117 -12.89 -4.58 -5.12
C ASP A 117 -11.95 -5.55 -4.41
N PHE A 118 -12.27 -5.90 -3.17
CA PHE A 118 -11.48 -6.85 -2.38
C PHE A 118 -12.30 -7.48 -1.27
N ASN A 119 -11.85 -8.64 -0.82
CA ASN A 119 -12.40 -9.29 0.37
C ASN A 119 -11.69 -8.73 1.60
N ALA A 120 -12.46 -8.38 2.61
CA ALA A 120 -11.93 -7.92 3.89
C ALA A 120 -12.62 -8.63 5.04
N ARG A 121 -11.94 -8.74 6.15
CA ARG A 121 -12.55 -9.12 7.41
C ARG A 121 -13.12 -7.90 8.10
N VAL A 122 -14.35 -8.04 8.57
CA VAL A 122 -15.03 -7.01 9.35
C VAL A 122 -14.75 -7.30 10.82
N ALA A 123 -13.99 -6.46 11.45
CA ALA A 123 -13.57 -6.61 12.84
C ALA A 123 -13.83 -5.33 13.63
N ASP A 124 -13.91 -5.46 14.95
CA ASP A 124 -13.90 -4.29 15.83
C ASP A 124 -12.45 -3.83 16.04
N LEU A 125 -12.09 -2.75 15.37
CA LEU A 125 -10.79 -2.09 15.45
C LEU A 125 -10.90 -0.69 16.07
N GLU A 126 -12.06 -0.37 16.64
CA GLU A 126 -12.39 1.00 17.06
C GLU A 126 -11.40 1.53 18.10
N ALA A 127 -11.06 0.75 19.13
CA ALA A 127 -10.13 1.18 20.17
C ALA A 127 -8.76 1.56 19.57
N SER A 128 -8.18 0.69 18.73
CA SER A 128 -6.88 0.94 18.10
C SER A 128 -6.92 2.15 17.16
N PHE A 129 -8.03 2.36 16.46
CA PHE A 129 -8.15 3.48 15.52
C PHE A 129 -8.48 4.80 16.22
N ILE A 130 -9.13 4.77 17.38
CA ILE A 130 -9.31 5.96 18.24
C ILE A 130 -7.94 6.43 18.75
N ASP A 131 -7.11 5.53 19.29
CA ASP A 131 -5.76 5.86 19.75
C ASP A 131 -4.89 6.45 18.63
N PHE A 132 -4.96 5.84 17.44
CA PHE A 132 -4.28 6.35 16.24
C PHE A 132 -4.77 7.76 15.89
N GLN A 133 -6.09 7.98 15.87
CA GLN A 133 -6.67 9.28 15.57
C GLN A 133 -6.31 10.34 16.61
N GLN A 134 -6.29 9.99 17.90
CA GLN A 134 -5.90 10.91 18.98
C GLN A 134 -4.43 11.31 18.85
N THR A 135 -3.57 10.37 18.48
CA THR A 135 -2.13 10.61 18.35
C THR A 135 -1.79 11.45 17.13
N PHE A 136 -2.40 11.15 15.98
CA PHE A 136 -2.00 11.71 14.67
C PHE A 136 -3.04 12.63 14.04
N GLY A 137 -4.23 12.77 14.60
CA GLY A 137 -5.32 13.57 14.03
C GLY A 137 -5.96 12.98 12.76
N VAL A 138 -5.59 11.74 12.39
CA VAL A 138 -6.05 11.07 11.17
C VAL A 138 -6.90 9.86 11.53
N LYS A 139 -8.12 9.79 11.01
CA LYS A 139 -8.99 8.63 11.20
C LYS A 139 -8.60 7.50 10.25
N ALA A 140 -8.28 6.31 10.77
CA ALA A 140 -8.15 5.07 10.03
C ALA A 140 -9.50 4.33 10.00
N HIS A 141 -9.76 3.58 8.92
CA HIS A 141 -11.03 2.86 8.72
C HIS A 141 -10.82 1.39 8.41
N GLY A 142 -9.58 1.00 8.10
CA GLY A 142 -9.20 -0.37 7.79
C GLY A 142 -7.70 -0.54 7.64
N LEU A 143 -7.31 -1.79 7.41
CA LEU A 143 -5.94 -2.21 7.14
C LEU A 143 -5.92 -2.90 5.76
N LEU A 144 -4.94 -2.57 4.94
CA LEU A 144 -4.62 -3.31 3.71
C LEU A 144 -3.47 -4.25 3.99
N GLY A 145 -3.77 -5.54 4.01
CA GLY A 145 -2.81 -6.59 4.28
C GLY A 145 -2.12 -7.14 3.02
N ASN A 146 -1.30 -8.15 3.23
CA ASN A 146 -0.53 -8.79 2.17
C ASN A 146 -1.39 -9.48 1.10
N ASP A 147 -2.62 -9.88 1.42
CA ASP A 147 -3.58 -10.41 0.45
C ASP A 147 -3.81 -9.44 -0.70
N ILE A 148 -4.06 -8.17 -0.40
CA ILE A 148 -4.27 -7.13 -1.42
C ILE A 148 -2.95 -6.72 -2.06
N LEU A 149 -1.90 -6.49 -1.25
CA LEU A 149 -0.60 -6.06 -1.77
C LEU A 149 -0.04 -7.04 -2.80
N ARG A 150 -0.19 -8.35 -2.55
CA ARG A 150 0.24 -9.41 -3.48
C ARG A 150 -0.67 -9.53 -4.70
N ASN A 151 -1.99 -9.53 -4.51
CA ASN A 151 -2.94 -9.68 -5.63
C ASN A 151 -2.86 -8.52 -6.61
N LYS A 152 -2.53 -7.33 -6.13
CA LYS A 152 -2.34 -6.13 -6.97
C LYS A 152 -0.90 -5.95 -7.42
N HIS A 153 0.02 -6.87 -7.07
CA HIS A 153 1.45 -6.74 -7.37
C HIS A 153 2.04 -5.40 -6.94
N TYR A 154 1.60 -4.90 -5.78
CA TYR A 154 2.04 -3.62 -5.28
C TYR A 154 3.48 -3.67 -4.77
N CYS A 155 4.25 -2.67 -5.19
CA CYS A 155 5.57 -2.34 -4.63
C CYS A 155 5.43 -1.06 -3.80
N ILE A 156 6.03 -1.05 -2.62
CA ILE A 156 6.05 0.12 -1.74
C ILE A 156 7.46 0.70 -1.78
N ASP A 157 7.56 1.94 -2.23
CA ASP A 157 8.81 2.70 -2.21
C ASP A 157 8.75 3.74 -1.09
N PHE A 158 9.40 3.44 0.02
CA PHE A 158 9.46 4.34 1.18
C PHE A 158 10.36 5.55 0.96
N LYS A 159 11.30 5.50 0.00
CA LYS A 159 12.15 6.64 -0.31
C LYS A 159 11.36 7.74 -1.03
N GLU A 160 10.58 7.33 -2.00
CA GLU A 160 9.75 8.25 -2.79
C GLU A 160 8.34 8.41 -2.19
N CYS A 161 8.00 7.64 -1.14
CA CYS A 161 6.69 7.57 -0.48
C CYS A 161 5.54 7.29 -1.47
N VAL A 162 5.73 6.29 -2.33
CA VAL A 162 4.73 5.88 -3.32
C VAL A 162 4.48 4.37 -3.28
N ILE A 163 3.26 3.98 -3.65
CA ILE A 163 2.89 2.61 -3.94
C ILE A 163 2.55 2.53 -5.43
N TYR A 164 3.04 1.52 -6.11
CA TYR A 164 2.78 1.32 -7.53
C TYR A 164 2.60 -0.16 -7.87
N GLU A 165 1.80 -0.43 -8.90
CA GLU A 165 1.61 -1.78 -9.43
C GLU A 165 2.81 -2.15 -10.33
N ARG A 166 3.46 -3.25 -10.00
CA ARG A 166 4.53 -3.82 -10.84
C ARG A 166 3.91 -4.74 -11.88
N LYS A 167 4.20 -4.45 -13.15
CA LYS A 167 3.86 -5.31 -14.28
C LYS A 167 4.90 -6.40 -14.49
#